data_651d734bcebf079dbc7d69b5006bdb4b
#
_entry.id   651d734bcebf079dbc7d69b5006bdb4b
#
_cell.length_a   1.000
_cell.length_b   1.000
_cell.length_c   1.000
_cell.angle_alpha   90.00
_cell.angle_beta   90.00
_cell.angle_gamma   90.00
#
_symmetry.space_group_name_H-M   'P 1'
#
loop_
_entity.id
_entity.type
_entity.pdbx_description
1 polymer ?
#
loop_
_entity_poly.entity_id
_entity_poly.type
_entity_poly.pdbx_seq_one_letter_code
_entity_poly.pdbx_strand_id
1 'polypeptide(L)'
;MTIFNWTPSVRIFERAVQPSYFIAMEYKGLLNCIYKVYVTDSLIMGARVNGYIVCGPNLGIGTTIPMRDIRNPAAYVNKKMDQSYADSLRTDEPKFLKRDKANFIVHRSEVKKIWYDPSHKWGMGYYPDHGKIYLESPKTTSNKEIVRELILVGDQNPDFIMSLLVKG
;
A
#
# COMPACT_ATOMS: atom_id res chain seq x y z
N MET A 1 2.20 17.92 43.64
CA MET A 1 2.65 16.62 43.08
C MET A 1 2.00 16.45 41.73
N THR A 2 2.71 16.74 40.63
CA THR A 2 2.17 16.75 39.27
C THR A 2 2.37 15.36 38.69
N ILE A 3 1.31 14.61 38.50
CA ILE A 3 1.32 13.30 37.85
C ILE A 3 1.44 13.53 36.34
N PHE A 4 2.66 13.34 35.81
CA PHE A 4 2.82 13.27 34.34
C PHE A 4 2.24 11.94 33.87
N ASN A 5 1.05 11.98 33.26
CA ASN A 5 0.53 10.87 32.50
C ASN A 5 1.36 10.73 31.20
N TRP A 6 2.34 9.85 31.26
CA TRP A 6 3.11 9.42 30.11
C TRP A 6 2.28 8.37 29.36
N THR A 7 1.55 8.77 28.32
CA THR A 7 1.03 7.83 27.34
C THR A 7 2.20 7.43 26.43
N PRO A 8 2.63 6.17 26.45
CA PRO A 8 3.69 5.73 25.55
C PRO A 8 3.17 5.84 24.12
N SER A 9 3.82 6.68 23.30
CA SER A 9 3.63 6.68 21.88
C SER A 9 4.05 5.30 21.36
N VAL A 10 3.08 4.52 20.88
CA VAL A 10 3.33 3.20 20.29
C VAL A 10 4.21 3.42 19.06
N ARG A 11 5.46 3.00 19.13
CA ARG A 11 6.36 2.99 17.97
C ARG A 11 5.88 1.92 17.01
N ILE A 12 5.65 2.27 15.75
CA ILE A 12 5.17 1.35 14.72
C ILE A 12 6.15 0.17 14.53
N PHE A 13 7.44 0.36 14.83
CA PHE A 13 8.47 -0.69 14.75
C PHE A 13 9.40 -0.63 15.97
N GLU A 14 9.28 -1.60 16.86
CA GLU A 14 10.17 -1.70 18.05
C GLU A 14 11.49 -2.42 17.79
N ARG A 15 11.70 -3.10 16.66
CA ARG A 15 12.95 -3.81 16.33
C ARG A 15 13.24 -3.79 14.82
N ALA A 16 14.51 -3.90 14.48
CA ALA A 16 15.14 -3.85 13.15
C ALA A 16 14.79 -5.02 12.19
N VAL A 17 13.60 -5.58 12.27
CA VAL A 17 13.08 -6.49 11.25
C VAL A 17 12.42 -5.62 10.19
N GLN A 18 12.95 -5.64 8.98
CA GLN A 18 12.26 -4.98 7.88
C GLN A 18 10.90 -5.64 7.70
N PRO A 19 9.80 -4.88 7.72
CA PRO A 19 8.47 -5.46 7.55
C PRO A 19 8.35 -6.09 6.17
N SER A 20 7.62 -7.18 6.07
CA SER A 20 7.23 -7.73 4.78
C SER A 20 6.39 -6.71 4.02
N TYR A 21 6.57 -6.64 2.72
CA TYR A 21 5.81 -5.73 1.87
C TYR A 21 5.52 -6.33 0.50
N PHE A 22 4.56 -5.73 -0.19
CA PHE A 22 4.29 -5.97 -1.61
C PHE A 22 3.95 -4.65 -2.30
N ILE A 23 3.97 -4.63 -3.63
CA ILE A 23 3.65 -3.45 -4.44
C ILE A 23 2.27 -3.63 -5.04
N ALA A 24 1.43 -2.62 -4.86
CA ALA A 24 0.07 -2.65 -5.39
C ALA A 24 -0.30 -1.32 -6.05
N MET A 25 -1.23 -1.39 -6.99
CA MET A 25 -1.85 -0.24 -7.61
C MET A 25 -3.32 -0.14 -7.15
N GLU A 26 -3.75 1.05 -6.79
CA GLU A 26 -5.16 1.39 -6.67
C GLU A 26 -5.59 2.10 -7.95
N TYR A 27 -6.47 1.44 -8.71
CA TYR A 27 -6.94 1.94 -10.01
C TYR A 27 -8.00 3.00 -9.83
N LYS A 28 -7.70 4.20 -10.33
CA LYS A 28 -8.61 5.36 -10.32
C LYS A 28 -8.85 5.94 -11.72
N GLY A 29 -8.67 5.12 -12.75
CA GLY A 29 -8.78 5.52 -14.14
C GLY A 29 -7.49 6.15 -14.68
N LEU A 30 -7.45 7.45 -14.87
CA LEU A 30 -6.27 8.12 -15.44
C LEU A 30 -5.11 8.27 -14.45
N LEU A 31 -5.40 8.51 -13.17
CA LEU A 31 -4.40 8.83 -12.16
C LEU A 31 -4.35 7.74 -11.09
N ASN A 32 -3.61 6.68 -11.38
CA ASN A 32 -3.53 5.50 -10.50
C ASN A 32 -2.40 5.65 -9.49
N CYS A 33 -2.66 5.25 -8.24
CA CYS A 33 -1.69 5.34 -7.15
C CYS A 33 -0.94 4.01 -6.99
N ILE A 34 0.38 4.09 -6.83
CA ILE A 34 1.22 2.95 -6.45
C ILE A 34 1.52 3.02 -4.96
N TYR A 35 1.31 1.90 -4.30
CA TYR A 35 1.60 1.70 -2.89
C TYR A 35 2.67 0.63 -2.68
N LYS A 36 3.57 0.90 -1.76
CA LYS A 36 4.31 -0.12 -1.05
C LYS A 36 3.51 -0.46 0.20
N VAL A 37 2.93 -1.65 0.21
CA VAL A 37 2.04 -2.08 1.28
C VAL A 37 2.85 -2.89 2.29
N TYR A 38 3.10 -2.32 3.44
CA TYR A 38 3.79 -2.98 4.55
C TYR A 38 2.82 -3.77 5.40
N VAL A 39 3.22 -4.98 5.77
CA VAL A 39 2.44 -5.88 6.59
C VAL A 39 3.23 -6.23 7.84
N THR A 40 2.65 -5.93 9.00
CA THR A 40 3.17 -6.29 10.32
C THR A 40 2.18 -7.19 11.05
N ASP A 41 2.50 -7.61 12.26
CA ASP A 41 1.58 -8.42 13.08
C ASP A 41 0.30 -7.67 13.45
N SER A 42 0.35 -6.34 13.53
CA SER A 42 -0.77 -5.50 13.97
C SER A 42 -1.35 -4.59 12.89
N LEU A 43 -0.59 -4.25 11.85
CA LEU A 43 -0.95 -3.21 10.89
C LEU A 43 -0.76 -3.66 9.43
N ILE A 44 -1.61 -3.13 8.56
CA ILE A 44 -1.43 -3.10 7.11
C ILE A 44 -1.36 -1.63 6.71
N MET A 45 -0.21 -1.19 6.15
CA MET A 45 0.04 0.21 5.85
C MET A 45 0.40 0.39 4.38
N GLY A 46 -0.32 1.24 3.67
CA GLY A 46 0.00 1.61 2.29
C GLY A 46 0.69 2.96 2.22
N ALA A 47 1.96 2.97 1.86
CA ALA A 47 2.72 4.17 1.56
C ALA A 47 2.70 4.44 0.06
N ARG A 48 2.21 5.60 -0.36
CA ARG A 48 2.29 6.00 -1.76
C ARG A 48 3.74 6.24 -2.15
N VAL A 49 4.26 5.44 -3.08
CA VAL A 49 5.70 5.41 -3.43
C VAL A 49 5.99 5.82 -4.87
N ASN A 50 5.01 6.39 -5.57
CA ASN A 50 5.24 6.96 -6.91
C ASN A 50 4.29 8.13 -7.16
N GLY A 51 4.56 8.87 -8.23
CA GLY A 51 3.59 9.75 -8.85
C GLY A 51 2.37 8.98 -9.37
N TYR A 52 1.52 9.64 -10.10
CA TYR A 52 0.40 8.96 -10.75
C TYR A 52 0.88 8.14 -11.95
N ILE A 53 0.49 6.87 -11.99
CA ILE A 53 0.75 5.99 -13.13
C ILE A 53 -0.44 6.06 -14.09
N VAL A 54 -0.14 6.22 -15.37
CA VAL A 54 -1.15 6.23 -16.44
C VAL A 54 -1.18 4.87 -17.12
N CYS A 55 -2.33 4.22 -17.08
CA CYS A 55 -2.59 2.97 -17.80
C CYS A 55 -3.30 3.33 -19.11
N GLY A 56 -2.56 3.46 -20.19
CA GLY A 56 -3.12 3.81 -21.51
C GLY A 56 -2.20 4.71 -22.32
N PRO A 57 -2.74 5.38 -23.36
CA PRO A 57 -1.96 6.30 -24.17
C PRO A 57 -1.36 7.40 -23.30
N ASN A 58 -0.08 7.68 -23.52
CA ASN A 58 0.60 8.75 -22.78
C ASN A 58 0.07 10.11 -23.25
N LEU A 59 -0.73 10.73 -22.41
CA LEU A 59 -1.29 12.06 -22.63
C LEU A 59 -0.40 13.19 -22.08
N GLY A 60 0.86 12.88 -21.72
CA GLY A 60 1.77 13.83 -21.06
C GLY A 60 1.43 14.09 -19.58
N ILE A 61 0.51 13.32 -19.01
CA ILE A 61 0.08 13.43 -17.61
C ILE A 61 0.52 12.16 -16.90
N GLY A 62 1.24 12.32 -15.78
CA GLY A 62 1.69 11.20 -14.96
C GLY A 62 2.95 10.49 -15.47
N THR A 63 3.24 9.36 -14.87
CA THR A 63 4.43 8.54 -15.13
C THR A 63 4.04 7.26 -15.85
N THR A 64 4.88 6.80 -16.76
CA THR A 64 4.75 5.48 -17.40
C THR A 64 5.95 4.61 -17.01
N ILE A 65 5.71 3.30 -16.90
CA ILE A 65 6.78 2.33 -16.67
C ILE A 65 7.23 1.79 -18.03
N PRO A 66 8.54 1.76 -18.33
CA PRO A 66 9.05 1.23 -19.60
C PRO A 66 8.65 -0.24 -19.79
N MET A 67 8.31 -0.64 -21.00
CA MET A 67 7.90 -2.01 -21.35
C MET A 67 8.87 -3.09 -20.84
N ARG A 68 10.17 -2.82 -20.90
CA ARG A 68 11.21 -3.74 -20.41
C ARG A 68 11.15 -4.00 -18.89
N ASP A 69 10.56 -3.08 -18.13
CA ASP A 69 10.58 -3.07 -16.66
C ASP A 69 9.21 -3.38 -16.03
N ILE A 70 8.15 -3.48 -16.85
CA ILE A 70 6.77 -3.62 -16.36
C ILE A 70 6.52 -4.88 -15.52
N ARG A 71 7.35 -5.90 -15.67
CA ARG A 71 7.28 -7.14 -14.87
C ARG A 71 7.98 -7.03 -13.53
N ASN A 72 8.87 -6.05 -13.36
CA ASN A 72 9.58 -5.84 -12.12
C ASN A 72 8.76 -4.94 -11.17
N PRO A 73 8.23 -5.44 -10.04
CA PRO A 73 7.46 -4.63 -9.10
C PRO A 73 8.24 -3.41 -8.60
N ALA A 74 9.57 -3.51 -8.45
CA ALA A 74 10.41 -2.40 -8.01
C ALA A 74 10.46 -1.24 -9.01
N ALA A 75 10.17 -1.49 -10.30
CA ALA A 75 10.13 -0.43 -11.32
C ALA A 75 8.96 0.54 -11.11
N TYR A 76 7.92 0.12 -10.38
CA TYR A 76 6.79 0.96 -10.02
C TYR A 76 7.07 1.90 -8.85
N VAL A 77 8.20 1.75 -8.17
CA VAL A 77 8.58 2.50 -6.98
C VAL A 77 9.52 3.66 -7.35
N ASN A 78 9.15 4.87 -6.98
CA ASN A 78 10.06 6.02 -7.04
C ASN A 78 11.00 5.96 -5.83
N LYS A 79 12.30 5.77 -6.09
CA LYS A 79 13.31 5.59 -5.03
C LYS A 79 13.37 6.76 -4.05
N LYS A 80 13.23 8.00 -4.52
CA LYS A 80 13.25 9.19 -3.64
C LYS A 80 12.04 9.21 -2.71
N MET A 81 10.85 8.88 -3.23
CA MET A 81 9.65 8.79 -2.41
C MET A 81 9.76 7.65 -1.40
N ASP A 82 10.23 6.47 -1.81
CA ASP A 82 10.40 5.32 -0.92
C ASP A 82 11.41 5.61 0.20
N GLN A 83 12.57 6.16 -0.13
CA GLN A 83 13.58 6.55 0.86
C GLN A 83 13.04 7.55 1.87
N SER A 84 12.18 8.46 1.42
CA SER A 84 11.56 9.43 2.29
C SER A 84 10.65 8.82 3.36
N TYR A 85 10.19 7.59 3.19
CA TYR A 85 9.41 6.85 4.19
C TYR A 85 10.27 6.08 5.20
N ALA A 86 11.56 5.85 4.91
CA ALA A 86 12.43 5.08 5.81
C ALA A 86 12.44 5.62 7.25
N ASP A 87 12.42 6.94 7.41
CA ASP A 87 12.33 7.60 8.72
C ASP A 87 10.89 7.66 9.25
N SER A 88 9.90 7.74 8.35
CA SER A 88 8.48 7.84 8.72
C SER A 88 7.90 6.54 9.23
N LEU A 89 8.42 5.40 8.79
CA LEU A 89 8.01 4.08 9.29
C LEU A 89 8.44 3.85 10.75
N ARG A 90 9.38 4.67 11.24
CA ARG A 90 9.80 4.70 12.64
C ARG A 90 9.04 5.72 13.49
N THR A 91 8.12 6.47 12.86
CA THR A 91 7.34 7.50 13.53
C THR A 91 5.91 7.01 13.81
N ASP A 92 5.14 7.85 14.51
CA ASP A 92 3.75 7.56 14.85
C ASP A 92 2.82 7.56 13.61
N GLU A 93 1.69 6.86 13.71
CA GLU A 93 0.67 6.74 12.67
C GLU A 93 0.18 8.10 12.13
N PRO A 94 -0.10 9.14 12.96
CA PRO A 94 -0.52 10.43 12.47
C PRO A 94 0.47 11.11 11.53
N LYS A 95 1.78 10.98 11.77
CA LYS A 95 2.80 11.54 10.87
C LYS A 95 2.85 10.81 9.54
N PHE A 96 2.72 9.48 9.56
CA PHE A 96 2.64 8.67 8.35
C PHE A 96 1.44 9.08 7.47
N LEU A 97 0.25 9.22 8.05
CA LEU A 97 -0.96 9.61 7.33
C LEU A 97 -0.91 11.05 6.80
N LYS A 98 -0.29 11.98 7.54
CA LYS A 98 -0.15 13.37 7.12
C LYS A 98 0.82 13.58 5.97
N ARG A 99 1.73 12.63 5.75
CA ARG A 99 2.76 12.75 4.73
C ARG A 99 2.21 12.76 3.31
N ASP A 100 1.22 11.92 3.04
CA ASP A 100 0.48 11.90 1.77
C ASP A 100 -0.98 11.53 2.05
N LYS A 101 -1.91 12.24 1.38
CA LYS A 101 -3.35 12.02 1.53
C LYS A 101 -3.80 10.63 1.08
N ALA A 102 -3.01 10.00 0.20
CA ALA A 102 -3.30 8.66 -0.30
C ALA A 102 -2.83 7.56 0.65
N ASN A 103 -1.93 7.86 1.60
CA ASN A 103 -1.49 6.88 2.58
C ASN A 103 -2.66 6.34 3.40
N PHE A 104 -2.57 5.07 3.76
CA PHE A 104 -3.56 4.44 4.61
C PHE A 104 -2.92 3.53 5.65
N ILE A 105 -3.62 3.39 6.78
CA ILE A 105 -3.32 2.42 7.83
C ILE A 105 -4.61 1.67 8.14
N VAL A 106 -4.50 0.36 8.27
CA VAL A 106 -5.57 -0.52 8.72
C VAL A 106 -5.02 -1.37 9.86
N HIS A 107 -5.64 -1.30 11.01
CA HIS A 107 -5.36 -2.22 12.11
C HIS A 107 -5.91 -3.61 11.76
N ARG A 108 -5.09 -4.64 11.91
CA ARG A 108 -5.52 -6.01 11.54
C ARG A 108 -6.75 -6.47 12.32
N SER A 109 -6.89 -6.01 13.56
CA SER A 109 -8.08 -6.26 14.39
C SER A 109 -9.37 -5.64 13.84
N GLU A 110 -9.26 -4.64 12.97
CA GLU A 110 -10.41 -3.97 12.34
C GLU A 110 -10.72 -4.52 10.93
N VAL A 111 -9.88 -5.40 10.41
CA VAL A 111 -10.10 -6.04 9.11
C VAL A 111 -11.30 -6.98 9.22
N LYS A 112 -12.31 -6.75 8.40
CA LYS A 112 -13.50 -7.60 8.34
C LYS A 112 -13.31 -8.77 7.39
N LYS A 113 -12.71 -8.50 6.23
CA LYS A 113 -12.51 -9.51 5.20
C LYS A 113 -11.31 -9.16 4.32
N ILE A 114 -10.55 -10.19 3.95
CA ILE A 114 -9.53 -10.13 2.91
C ILE A 114 -9.79 -11.27 1.94
N TRP A 115 -9.77 -10.97 0.64
CA TRP A 115 -9.89 -12.02 -0.38
C TRP A 115 -9.07 -11.66 -1.62
N TYR A 116 -8.74 -12.68 -2.39
CA TYR A 116 -7.99 -12.57 -3.62
C TYR A 116 -8.89 -12.94 -4.81
N ASP A 117 -8.80 -12.13 -5.87
CA ASP A 117 -9.43 -12.40 -7.16
C ASP A 117 -8.33 -12.50 -8.22
N PRO A 118 -8.13 -13.70 -8.83
CA PRO A 118 -7.08 -13.91 -9.81
C PRO A 118 -7.37 -13.27 -11.18
N SER A 119 -8.55 -12.73 -11.41
CA SER A 119 -8.89 -12.10 -12.68
C SER A 119 -8.13 -10.79 -12.89
N HIS A 120 -7.65 -10.58 -14.11
CA HIS A 120 -6.97 -9.34 -14.48
C HIS A 120 -7.89 -8.12 -14.34
N LYS A 121 -7.30 -6.99 -14.00
CA LYS A 121 -8.02 -5.72 -13.97
C LYS A 121 -8.17 -5.16 -15.37
N TRP A 122 -9.41 -4.97 -15.81
CA TRP A 122 -9.70 -4.27 -17.06
C TRP A 122 -9.20 -2.82 -17.02
N GLY A 123 -8.62 -2.34 -18.10
CA GLY A 123 -8.14 -0.96 -18.20
C GLY A 123 -6.67 -0.76 -17.83
N MET A 124 -5.94 -1.82 -17.47
CA MET A 124 -4.51 -1.75 -17.14
C MET A 124 -3.60 -1.55 -18.35
N GLY A 125 -4.15 -1.56 -19.58
CA GLY A 125 -3.37 -1.44 -20.81
C GLY A 125 -2.39 -2.61 -20.95
N TYR A 126 -1.10 -2.28 -21.16
CA TYR A 126 -0.03 -3.28 -21.30
C TYR A 126 0.61 -3.68 -19.96
N TYR A 127 0.19 -3.09 -18.85
CA TYR A 127 0.73 -3.44 -17.54
C TYR A 127 0.22 -4.81 -17.08
N PRO A 128 1.13 -5.78 -16.82
CA PRO A 128 0.72 -7.07 -16.30
C PRO A 128 0.29 -6.91 -14.83
N ASP A 129 -0.73 -7.65 -14.45
CA ASP A 129 -1.11 -7.80 -13.05
C ASP A 129 -1.31 -9.29 -12.71
N HIS A 130 -1.15 -9.61 -11.44
CA HIS A 130 -1.35 -10.95 -10.87
C HIS A 130 -2.62 -11.00 -10.03
N GLY A 131 -3.68 -10.36 -10.52
CA GLY A 131 -4.97 -10.29 -9.85
C GLY A 131 -5.04 -9.17 -8.81
N LYS A 132 -6.05 -9.25 -7.98
CA LYS A 132 -6.46 -8.18 -7.05
C LYS A 132 -6.66 -8.73 -5.65
N ILE A 133 -6.21 -7.98 -4.66
CA ILE A 133 -6.52 -8.22 -3.26
C ILE A 133 -7.54 -7.18 -2.83
N TYR A 134 -8.59 -7.65 -2.20
CA TYR A 134 -9.60 -6.79 -1.59
C TYR A 134 -9.45 -6.80 -0.08
N LEU A 135 -9.43 -5.62 0.50
CA LEU A 135 -9.32 -5.39 1.94
C LEU A 135 -10.54 -4.60 2.41
N GLU A 136 -11.40 -5.24 3.18
CA GLU A 136 -12.58 -4.61 3.77
C GLU A 136 -12.29 -4.22 5.21
N SER A 137 -12.44 -2.94 5.51
CA SER A 137 -12.17 -2.36 6.84
C SER A 137 -12.99 -1.09 7.06
N PRO A 138 -13.16 -0.63 8.31
CA PRO A 138 -13.70 0.68 8.56
C PRO A 138 -12.83 1.78 7.95
N LYS A 139 -13.43 2.87 7.52
CA LYS A 139 -12.69 4.05 7.10
C LYS A 139 -12.17 4.79 8.33
N THR A 140 -10.87 5.09 8.37
CA THR A 140 -10.19 5.75 9.49
C THR A 140 -10.85 7.06 9.97
N THR A 141 -11.61 7.73 9.10
CA THR A 141 -12.26 9.02 9.39
C THR A 141 -13.78 8.95 9.57
N SER A 142 -14.38 7.79 9.40
CA SER A 142 -15.84 7.60 9.53
C SER A 142 -16.16 6.13 9.78
N ASN A 143 -17.26 5.85 10.47
CA ASN A 143 -17.75 4.48 10.68
C ASN A 143 -18.24 3.77 9.40
N LYS A 144 -18.01 4.35 8.23
CA LYS A 144 -18.32 3.72 6.94
C LYS A 144 -17.27 2.68 6.61
N GLU A 145 -17.74 1.53 6.15
CA GLU A 145 -16.87 0.50 5.60
C GLU A 145 -16.36 0.90 4.23
N ILE A 146 -15.12 0.57 3.96
CA ILE A 146 -14.53 0.68 2.64
C ILE A 146 -13.95 -0.66 2.22
N VAL A 147 -14.10 -0.97 0.94
CA VAL A 147 -13.38 -2.07 0.30
C VAL A 147 -12.29 -1.45 -0.56
N ARG A 148 -11.05 -1.73 -0.20
CA ARG A 148 -9.89 -1.29 -0.96
C ARG A 148 -9.48 -2.37 -1.94
N GLU A 149 -9.42 -2.04 -3.22
CA GLU A 149 -8.93 -2.92 -4.28
C GLU A 149 -7.45 -2.63 -4.54
N LEU A 150 -6.60 -3.61 -4.30
CA LEU A 150 -5.15 -3.54 -4.47
C LEU A 150 -4.73 -4.49 -5.59
N ILE A 151 -4.37 -3.95 -6.75
CA ILE A 151 -3.94 -4.70 -7.93
C ILE A 151 -2.47 -5.05 -7.77
N LEU A 152 -2.10 -6.33 -7.90
CA LEU A 152 -0.72 -6.80 -7.80
C LEU A 152 0.01 -6.54 -9.11
N VAL A 153 0.79 -5.47 -9.19
CA VAL A 153 1.54 -5.07 -10.38
C VAL A 153 2.90 -5.78 -10.47
N GLY A 154 3.33 -6.07 -11.69
CA GLY A 154 4.57 -6.80 -11.94
C GLY A 154 4.49 -8.26 -11.48
N ASP A 155 5.62 -8.97 -11.55
CA ASP A 155 5.69 -10.38 -11.17
C ASP A 155 5.81 -10.51 -9.64
N GLN A 156 4.71 -10.83 -8.98
CA GLN A 156 4.62 -11.07 -7.54
C GLN A 156 3.86 -12.38 -7.28
N ASN A 157 4.15 -13.03 -6.16
CA ASN A 157 3.48 -14.27 -5.78
C ASN A 157 2.25 -13.96 -4.90
N PRO A 158 1.01 -14.15 -5.43
CA PRO A 158 -0.21 -13.85 -4.69
C PRO A 158 -0.40 -14.72 -3.45
N ASP A 159 -0.01 -16.00 -3.50
CA ASP A 159 -0.17 -16.93 -2.38
C ASP A 159 0.72 -16.51 -1.21
N PHE A 160 1.96 -16.11 -1.50
CA PHE A 160 2.84 -15.55 -0.47
C PHE A 160 2.25 -14.29 0.14
N ILE A 161 1.76 -13.36 -0.68
CA ILE A 161 1.18 -12.10 -0.20
C ILE A 161 -0.07 -12.37 0.65
N MET A 162 -0.95 -13.25 0.19
CA MET A 162 -2.13 -13.65 0.98
C MET A 162 -1.72 -14.29 2.30
N SER A 163 -0.66 -15.10 2.32
CA SER A 163 -0.15 -15.69 3.56
C SER A 163 0.32 -14.63 4.57
N LEU A 164 0.87 -13.51 4.11
CA LEU A 164 1.24 -12.37 4.98
C LEU A 164 0.01 -11.67 5.56
N LEU A 165 -1.02 -11.51 4.74
CA LEU A 165 -2.22 -10.76 5.10
C LEU A 165 -3.16 -11.53 6.03
N VAL A 166 -3.22 -12.86 5.89
CA VAL A 166 -4.15 -13.72 6.65
C VAL A 166 -3.54 -14.24 7.95
N LYS A 167 -2.21 -14.29 8.06
CA LYS A 167 -1.52 -14.65 9.31
C LYS A 167 -1.71 -13.55 10.35
N GLY A 168 -2.66 -13.72 11.22
CA GLY A 168 -2.94 -12.84 12.35
C GLY A 168 -3.70 -13.57 13.41
#